data_0e3c1ff16a3bb12319565abc7c7bb4ff
#
_entry.id   0e3c1ff16a3bb12319565abc7c7bb4ff
#
_cell.length_a   1.000
_cell.length_b   1.000
_cell.length_c   1.000
_cell.angle_alpha   90.00
_cell.angle_beta   90.00
_cell.angle_gamma   90.00
#
_symmetry.space_group_name_H-M   'P 1'
#
loop_
_entity.id
_entity.type
_entity.pdbx_description
1 polymer ?
#
loop_
_entity_poly.entity_id
_entity_poly.type
_entity_poly.pdbx_seq_one_letter_code
_entity_poly.pdbx_strand_id
1 'polypeptide(L)'
;SGWLTVDGRQRPVRGVAWLDHEWSSEYLPEGAVGWDWLGLNLDDGSALMAARIRRADGSALWRFGTLRAANGEVRELGFDALSFEPLRHWRSPRSGVRYPVSWRLGIDGTSLLLEPLMDDQELDGRASTGAIYWEGAVRALRDGRAVGRGYLELTGYGEALRLGGGAPGR
;
A
#
# COMPACT_ATOMS: atom_id res chain seq x y z
N SER A 1 12.80 18.18 -7.88
CA SER A 1 12.48 19.45 -7.19
C SER A 1 11.33 20.13 -7.91
N GLY A 2 10.53 20.88 -7.17
CA GLY A 2 9.35 21.58 -7.69
C GLY A 2 8.76 22.48 -6.63
N TRP A 3 7.48 22.81 -6.81
CA TRP A 3 6.72 23.66 -5.91
C TRP A 3 5.42 22.95 -5.53
N LEU A 4 5.02 23.06 -4.26
CA LEU A 4 3.70 22.67 -3.78
C LEU A 4 2.97 23.90 -3.25
N THR A 5 1.68 24.00 -3.57
CA THR A 5 0.81 25.01 -2.95
C THR A 5 0.04 24.34 -1.81
N VAL A 6 0.30 24.82 -0.60
CA VAL A 6 -0.37 24.34 0.62
C VAL A 6 -0.99 25.56 1.29
N ASP A 7 -2.31 25.54 1.56
CA ASP A 7 -3.07 26.64 2.13
C ASP A 7 -2.87 27.98 1.38
N GLY A 8 -2.86 27.92 0.04
CA GLY A 8 -2.65 29.07 -0.83
C GLY A 8 -1.21 29.60 -0.88
N ARG A 9 -0.27 28.97 -0.17
CA ARG A 9 1.15 29.36 -0.14
C ARG A 9 2.01 28.40 -0.95
N GLN A 10 2.77 28.93 -1.88
CA GLN A 10 3.73 28.17 -2.67
C GLN A 10 5.01 27.90 -1.87
N ARG A 11 5.45 26.66 -1.82
CA ARG A 11 6.64 26.21 -1.10
C ARG A 11 7.56 25.42 -2.03
N PRO A 12 8.87 25.70 -2.07
CA PRO A 12 9.81 24.87 -2.81
C PRO A 12 9.96 23.51 -2.11
N VAL A 13 9.97 22.43 -2.91
CA VAL A 13 10.10 21.07 -2.39
C VAL A 13 11.11 20.27 -3.18
N ARG A 14 11.73 19.30 -2.50
CA ARG A 14 12.52 18.22 -3.11
C ARG A 14 12.00 16.90 -2.59
N GLY A 15 11.91 15.91 -3.47
CA GLY A 15 11.46 14.58 -3.10
C GLY A 15 11.45 13.64 -4.27
N VAL A 16 10.95 12.45 -4.00
CA VAL A 16 10.62 11.41 -4.96
C VAL A 16 9.11 11.25 -4.97
N ALA A 17 8.57 10.74 -6.07
CA ALA A 17 7.17 10.45 -6.22
C ALA A 17 7.02 9.02 -6.72
N TRP A 18 5.85 8.44 -6.48
CA TRP A 18 5.41 7.20 -7.06
C TRP A 18 4.24 7.50 -7.99
N LEU A 19 4.18 6.84 -9.13
CA LEU A 19 3.05 6.87 -10.06
C LEU A 19 2.59 5.44 -10.28
N ASP A 20 1.32 5.17 -9.97
CA ASP A 20 0.63 3.99 -10.43
C ASP A 20 -0.20 4.32 -11.67
N HIS A 21 -0.23 3.37 -12.59
CA HIS A 21 -1.11 3.39 -13.73
C HIS A 21 -1.57 1.96 -13.98
N GLU A 22 -2.78 1.66 -13.53
CA GLU A 22 -3.35 0.32 -13.59
C GLU A 22 -4.55 0.29 -14.54
N TRP A 23 -4.69 -0.82 -15.23
CA TRP A 23 -5.90 -1.13 -15.99
C TRP A 23 -6.20 -2.62 -15.87
N SER A 24 -7.46 -2.95 -15.69
CA SER A 24 -7.92 -4.34 -15.60
C SER A 24 -9.36 -4.44 -16.09
N SER A 25 -9.70 -5.56 -16.69
CA SER A 25 -11.08 -5.93 -17.00
C SER A 25 -11.84 -6.47 -15.78
N GLU A 26 -11.11 -6.94 -14.76
CA GLU A 26 -11.66 -7.45 -13.50
C GLU A 26 -10.90 -6.81 -12.33
N TYR A 27 -11.63 -6.25 -11.37
CA TYR A 27 -11.00 -5.54 -10.26
C TYR A 27 -10.53 -6.46 -9.15
N LEU A 28 -11.34 -7.46 -8.79
CA LEU A 28 -11.02 -8.42 -7.73
C LEU A 28 -11.45 -9.81 -8.13
N PRO A 29 -10.59 -10.83 -7.97
CA PRO A 29 -10.97 -12.23 -8.19
C PRO A 29 -11.99 -12.68 -7.15
N GLU A 30 -12.72 -13.75 -7.47
CA GLU A 30 -13.71 -14.35 -6.57
C GLU A 30 -13.06 -14.75 -5.24
N GLY A 31 -13.74 -14.46 -4.14
CA GLY A 31 -13.26 -14.72 -2.77
C GLY A 31 -12.31 -13.66 -2.20
N ALA A 32 -11.94 -12.66 -2.98
CA ALA A 32 -11.17 -11.53 -2.48
C ALA A 32 -12.05 -10.52 -1.74
N VAL A 33 -11.54 -9.95 -0.66
CA VAL A 33 -12.22 -8.89 0.12
C VAL A 33 -11.50 -7.55 0.08
N GLY A 34 -10.25 -7.54 -0.39
CA GLY A 34 -9.42 -6.34 -0.46
C GLY A 34 -7.96 -6.69 -0.73
N TRP A 35 -7.13 -5.68 -0.72
CA TRP A 35 -5.69 -5.81 -0.92
C TRP A 35 -4.89 -5.02 0.11
N ASP A 36 -3.61 -5.38 0.20
CA ASP A 36 -2.54 -4.60 0.80
C ASP A 36 -1.53 -4.34 -0.32
N TRP A 37 -1.30 -3.09 -0.63
CA TRP A 37 -0.40 -2.65 -1.68
C TRP A 37 0.65 -1.69 -1.12
N LEU A 38 1.85 -1.71 -1.66
CA LEU A 38 2.90 -0.77 -1.31
C LEU A 38 3.78 -0.42 -2.50
N GLY A 39 4.26 0.83 -2.51
CA GLY A 39 5.30 1.32 -3.39
C GLY A 39 6.41 2.01 -2.59
N LEU A 40 7.65 1.55 -2.72
CA LEU A 40 8.80 2.05 -1.98
C LEU A 40 9.88 2.57 -2.93
N ASN A 41 10.39 3.76 -2.65
CA ASN A 41 11.66 4.25 -3.17
C ASN A 41 12.73 4.01 -2.12
N LEU A 42 13.75 3.22 -2.44
CA LEU A 42 14.85 2.90 -1.54
C LEU A 42 16.03 3.86 -1.73
N ASP A 43 16.79 4.08 -0.67
CA ASP A 43 17.88 5.08 -0.64
C ASP A 43 19.08 4.67 -1.50
N ASP A 44 19.17 3.39 -1.88
CA ASP A 44 20.16 2.86 -2.83
C ASP A 44 19.77 3.12 -4.31
N GLY A 45 18.65 3.76 -4.57
CA GLY A 45 18.13 4.05 -5.90
C GLY A 45 17.25 2.94 -6.49
N SER A 46 17.05 1.83 -5.78
CA SER A 46 16.09 0.80 -6.16
C SER A 46 14.66 1.22 -5.82
N ALA A 47 13.68 0.52 -6.42
CA ALA A 47 12.26 0.72 -6.12
C ALA A 47 11.56 -0.63 -6.06
N LEU A 48 10.62 -0.76 -5.13
CA LEU A 48 9.85 -1.98 -4.90
C LEU A 48 8.36 -1.65 -4.92
N MET A 49 7.61 -2.36 -5.74
CA MET A 49 6.16 -2.51 -5.60
C MET A 49 5.88 -3.92 -5.10
N ALA A 50 4.97 -4.06 -4.16
CA ALA A 50 4.47 -5.37 -3.75
C ALA A 50 3.00 -5.28 -3.35
N ALA A 51 2.26 -6.33 -3.65
CA ALA A 51 0.85 -6.42 -3.34
C ALA A 51 0.44 -7.82 -2.86
N ARG A 52 -0.60 -7.83 -2.06
CA ARG A 52 -1.28 -9.03 -1.59
C ARG A 52 -2.79 -8.85 -1.74
N ILE A 53 -3.44 -9.74 -2.47
CA ILE A 53 -4.90 -9.84 -2.51
C ILE A 53 -5.33 -10.79 -1.38
N ARG A 54 -6.33 -10.39 -0.57
CA ARG A 54 -6.72 -11.10 0.66
C ARG A 54 -8.10 -11.73 0.58
N ARG A 55 -8.24 -12.89 1.22
CA ARG A 55 -9.51 -13.49 1.61
C ARG A 55 -10.04 -12.91 2.93
N ALA A 56 -11.28 -13.23 3.26
CA ALA A 56 -11.94 -12.78 4.49
C ALA A 56 -11.25 -13.29 5.77
N ASP A 57 -10.59 -14.44 5.73
CA ASP A 57 -9.82 -15.01 6.83
C ASP A 57 -8.43 -14.35 7.00
N GLY A 58 -8.08 -13.39 6.14
CA GLY A 58 -6.79 -12.71 6.11
C GLY A 58 -5.69 -13.46 5.36
N SER A 59 -5.95 -14.66 4.85
CA SER A 59 -5.00 -15.40 4.03
C SER A 59 -4.80 -14.72 2.67
N ALA A 60 -3.61 -14.90 2.08
CA ALA A 60 -3.32 -14.40 0.75
C ALA A 60 -4.00 -15.29 -0.30
N LEU A 61 -4.80 -14.68 -1.16
CA LEU A 61 -5.25 -15.30 -2.40
C LEU A 61 -4.16 -15.18 -3.46
N TRP A 62 -3.50 -14.02 -3.51
CA TRP A 62 -2.44 -13.72 -4.45
C TRP A 62 -1.38 -12.83 -3.81
N ARG A 63 -0.13 -12.99 -4.22
CA ARG A 63 0.99 -12.10 -3.89
C ARG A 63 1.83 -11.89 -5.14
N PHE A 64 2.18 -10.66 -5.42
CA PHE A 64 3.01 -10.31 -6.57
C PHE A 64 3.75 -8.99 -6.28
N GLY A 65 4.78 -8.74 -7.05
CA GLY A 65 5.53 -7.50 -6.93
C GLY A 65 6.55 -7.33 -8.03
N THR A 66 7.19 -6.17 -8.03
CA THR A 66 8.25 -5.81 -8.94
C THR A 66 9.34 -5.09 -8.18
N LEU A 67 10.57 -5.57 -8.33
CA LEU A 67 11.77 -4.91 -7.84
C LEU A 67 12.53 -4.34 -9.03
N ARG A 68 12.71 -3.03 -9.05
CA ARG A 68 13.61 -2.34 -9.98
C ARG A 68 14.91 -2.01 -9.23
N ALA A 69 16.01 -2.61 -9.65
CA ALA A 69 17.33 -2.32 -9.09
C ALA A 69 17.81 -0.90 -9.49
N ALA A 70 18.82 -0.38 -8.78
CA ALA A 70 19.39 0.95 -9.06
C ALA A 70 19.98 1.07 -10.46
N ASN A 71 20.44 -0.02 -11.06
CA ASN A 71 20.93 -0.08 -12.45
C ASN A 71 19.79 -0.13 -13.49
N GLY A 72 18.52 -0.12 -13.06
CA GLY A 72 17.35 -0.15 -13.92
C GLY A 72 16.84 -1.57 -14.25
N GLU A 73 17.53 -2.62 -13.87
CA GLU A 73 17.07 -4.01 -14.04
C GLU A 73 15.77 -4.24 -13.25
N VAL A 74 14.79 -4.84 -13.93
CA VAL A 74 13.47 -5.12 -13.36
C VAL A 74 13.30 -6.62 -13.16
N ARG A 75 12.85 -7.01 -11.98
CA ARG A 75 12.56 -8.39 -11.62
C ARG A 75 11.15 -8.52 -11.04
N GLU A 76 10.40 -9.47 -11.55
CA GLU A 76 9.10 -9.85 -10.98
C GLU A 76 9.29 -10.72 -9.74
N LEU A 77 8.40 -10.52 -8.76
CA LEU A 77 8.35 -11.25 -7.51
C LEU A 77 7.01 -12.00 -7.45
N GLY A 78 7.10 -13.30 -7.44
CA GLY A 78 5.93 -14.17 -7.33
C GLY A 78 5.50 -14.42 -5.89
N PHE A 79 4.52 -15.32 -5.75
CA PHE A 79 3.86 -15.64 -4.47
C PHE A 79 4.85 -16.05 -3.37
N ASP A 80 5.82 -16.89 -3.66
CA ASP A 80 6.77 -17.44 -2.68
C ASP A 80 7.92 -16.48 -2.35
N ALA A 81 8.17 -15.50 -3.22
CA ALA A 81 9.19 -14.48 -3.01
C ALA A 81 8.77 -13.41 -2.00
N LEU A 82 7.47 -13.33 -1.68
CA LEU A 82 6.91 -12.27 -0.84
C LEU A 82 6.19 -12.83 0.38
N SER A 83 6.41 -12.19 1.54
CA SER A 83 5.60 -12.42 2.73
C SER A 83 5.19 -11.11 3.39
N PHE A 84 3.96 -11.09 3.91
CA PHE A 84 3.35 -9.93 4.57
C PHE A 84 2.95 -10.33 5.99
N GLU A 85 3.73 -9.92 6.98
CA GLU A 85 3.46 -10.20 8.39
C GLU A 85 3.07 -8.90 9.12
N PRO A 86 1.80 -8.76 9.57
CA PRO A 86 1.39 -7.60 10.33
C PRO A 86 2.01 -7.63 11.73
N LEU A 87 2.63 -6.53 12.15
CA LEU A 87 3.29 -6.43 13.46
C LEU A 87 2.48 -5.58 14.43
N ARG A 88 1.90 -4.47 13.96
CA ARG A 88 1.15 -3.55 14.80
C ARG A 88 -0.14 -3.12 14.10
N HIS A 89 -1.19 -2.98 14.90
CA HIS A 89 -2.49 -2.51 14.42
C HIS A 89 -2.85 -1.17 15.09
N TRP A 90 -3.57 -0.37 14.34
CA TRP A 90 -4.22 0.85 14.81
C TRP A 90 -5.73 0.73 14.56
N ARG A 91 -6.52 1.23 15.51
CA ARG A 91 -7.98 1.31 15.36
C ARG A 91 -8.38 2.75 15.13
N SER A 92 -9.06 3.01 14.02
CA SER A 92 -9.57 4.34 13.71
C SER A 92 -10.61 4.79 14.76
N PRO A 93 -10.44 5.97 15.36
CA PRO A 93 -11.46 6.55 16.24
C PRO A 93 -12.70 7.01 15.47
N ARG A 94 -12.61 7.19 14.15
CA ARG A 94 -13.72 7.64 13.31
C ARG A 94 -14.62 6.49 12.85
N SER A 95 -14.02 5.45 12.30
CA SER A 95 -14.74 4.32 11.71
C SER A 95 -14.83 3.10 12.62
N GLY A 96 -13.94 2.99 13.62
CA GLY A 96 -13.76 1.79 14.41
C GLY A 96 -13.00 0.67 13.70
N VAL A 97 -12.63 0.84 12.43
CA VAL A 97 -11.89 -0.15 11.64
C VAL A 97 -10.48 -0.33 12.21
N ARG A 98 -10.00 -1.57 12.20
CA ARG A 98 -8.67 -1.93 12.68
C ARG A 98 -7.76 -2.27 11.51
N TYR A 99 -6.73 -1.45 11.30
CA TYR A 99 -5.75 -1.60 10.23
C TYR A 99 -4.42 -2.10 10.75
N PRO A 100 -3.73 -3.03 10.05
CA PRO A 100 -2.35 -3.41 10.35
C PRO A 100 -1.41 -2.36 9.74
N VAL A 101 -1.03 -1.36 10.52
CA VAL A 101 -0.28 -0.20 10.02
C VAL A 101 1.24 -0.38 10.01
N SER A 102 1.77 -1.40 10.69
CA SER A 102 3.19 -1.77 10.66
C SER A 102 3.37 -3.22 10.23
N TRP A 103 4.38 -3.47 9.39
CA TRP A 103 4.57 -4.76 8.73
C TRP A 103 6.03 -5.20 8.68
N ARG A 104 6.24 -6.51 8.77
CA ARG A 104 7.45 -7.13 8.22
C ARG A 104 7.12 -7.63 6.81
N LEU A 105 7.78 -7.03 5.83
CA LEU A 105 7.72 -7.45 4.43
C LEU A 105 8.93 -8.32 4.13
N GLY A 106 8.71 -9.60 3.85
CA GLY A 106 9.76 -10.51 3.37
C GLY A 106 9.88 -10.44 1.85
N ILE A 107 11.12 -10.46 1.35
CA ILE A 107 11.47 -10.39 -0.06
C ILE A 107 12.66 -11.32 -0.30
N ASP A 108 12.46 -12.47 -0.94
CA ASP A 108 13.52 -13.43 -1.27
C ASP A 108 14.48 -13.73 -0.12
N GLY A 109 13.94 -14.05 1.07
CA GLY A 109 14.74 -14.36 2.25
C GLY A 109 15.32 -13.16 3.00
N THR A 110 15.15 -11.94 2.49
CA THR A 110 15.45 -10.70 3.23
C THR A 110 14.16 -10.06 3.75
N SER A 111 14.24 -9.07 4.62
CA SER A 111 13.05 -8.38 5.11
C SER A 111 13.25 -6.89 5.31
N LEU A 112 12.14 -6.17 5.18
CA LEU A 112 12.00 -4.77 5.54
C LEU A 112 10.93 -4.64 6.64
N LEU A 113 11.19 -3.78 7.61
CA LEU A 113 10.17 -3.31 8.53
C LEU A 113 9.53 -2.04 7.94
N LEU A 114 8.21 -2.04 7.82
CA LEU A 114 7.43 -0.89 7.37
C LEU A 114 6.78 -0.22 8.58
N GLU A 115 7.08 1.05 8.78
CA GLU A 115 6.50 1.86 9.85
C GLU A 115 5.79 3.08 9.26
N PRO A 116 4.53 3.36 9.65
CA PRO A 116 3.83 4.54 9.17
C PRO A 116 4.45 5.82 9.74
N LEU A 117 4.37 6.92 9.01
CA LEU A 117 4.78 8.22 9.53
C LEU A 117 3.84 8.72 10.63
N MET A 118 2.57 8.32 10.57
CA MET A 118 1.56 8.47 11.61
C MET A 118 0.51 7.37 11.45
N ASP A 119 -0.18 7.04 12.52
CA ASP A 119 -1.16 5.93 12.48
C ASP A 119 -2.46 6.33 11.78
N ASP A 120 -2.91 7.56 11.97
CA ASP A 120 -4.14 8.08 11.39
C ASP A 120 -3.93 8.58 9.96
N GLN A 121 -3.97 7.65 9.02
CA GLN A 121 -3.95 7.92 7.59
C GLN A 121 -5.18 7.25 6.91
N GLU A 122 -6.27 7.10 7.67
CA GLU A 122 -7.53 6.60 7.12
C GLU A 122 -8.20 7.64 6.24
N LEU A 123 -8.68 7.19 5.09
CA LEU A 123 -9.46 7.97 4.14
C LEU A 123 -10.89 7.41 4.05
N ASP A 124 -11.86 8.30 4.22
CA ASP A 124 -13.27 7.98 3.99
C ASP A 124 -13.67 8.39 2.56
N GLY A 125 -13.51 7.46 1.65
CA GLY A 125 -13.87 7.61 0.24
C GLY A 125 -15.30 7.12 -0.09
N ARG A 126 -16.15 6.81 0.90
CA ARG A 126 -17.49 6.24 0.66
C ARG A 126 -18.36 7.07 -0.26
N ALA A 127 -18.22 8.39 -0.22
CA ALA A 127 -18.95 9.29 -1.10
C ALA A 127 -18.45 9.32 -2.55
N SER A 128 -17.21 8.87 -2.82
CA SER A 128 -16.57 8.91 -4.14
C SER A 128 -16.25 7.54 -4.69
N THR A 129 -15.48 6.74 -3.95
CA THR A 129 -15.04 5.39 -4.37
C THR A 129 -15.89 4.27 -3.79
N GLY A 130 -16.82 4.59 -2.87
CA GLY A 130 -17.66 3.62 -2.17
C GLY A 130 -16.95 2.87 -1.05
N ALA A 131 -15.71 3.23 -0.70
CA ALA A 131 -14.90 2.50 0.26
C ALA A 131 -14.30 3.40 1.33
N ILE A 132 -14.02 2.81 2.49
CA ILE A 132 -13.15 3.36 3.51
C ILE A 132 -11.87 2.52 3.53
N TYR A 133 -10.73 3.17 3.55
CA TYR A 133 -9.43 2.50 3.49
C TYR A 133 -8.36 3.31 4.22
N TRP A 134 -7.24 2.67 4.51
CA TRP A 134 -6.08 3.34 5.07
C TRP A 134 -5.02 3.43 3.97
N GLU A 135 -4.53 4.63 3.75
CA GLU A 135 -3.55 4.89 2.71
C GLU A 135 -2.59 5.97 3.17
N GLY A 136 -1.31 5.62 3.28
CA GLY A 136 -0.41 6.56 3.90
C GLY A 136 1.07 6.33 3.70
N ALA A 137 1.82 7.38 4.05
CA ALA A 137 3.26 7.39 3.97
C ALA A 137 3.90 6.47 5.02
N VAL A 138 4.88 5.68 4.58
CA VAL A 138 5.65 4.76 5.42
C VAL A 138 7.16 4.96 5.25
N ARG A 139 7.91 4.55 6.27
CA ARG A 139 9.35 4.34 6.19
C ARG A 139 9.63 2.85 6.04
N ALA A 140 10.61 2.51 5.22
CA ALA A 140 11.20 1.19 5.18
C ALA A 140 12.49 1.17 6.00
N LEU A 141 12.59 0.20 6.92
CA LEU A 141 13.77 0.01 7.76
C LEU A 141 14.37 -1.37 7.52
N ARG A 142 15.71 -1.45 7.59
CA ARG A 142 16.49 -2.69 7.63
C ARG A 142 17.44 -2.60 8.80
N ASP A 143 17.44 -3.60 9.67
CA ASP A 143 18.28 -3.65 10.88
C ASP A 143 18.18 -2.36 11.73
N GLY A 144 16.95 -1.83 11.86
CA GLY A 144 16.66 -0.62 12.63
C GLY A 144 17.06 0.70 11.96
N ARG A 145 17.62 0.67 10.74
CA ARG A 145 18.02 1.86 9.99
C ARG A 145 17.03 2.14 8.87
N ALA A 146 16.63 3.39 8.69
CA ALA A 146 15.84 3.80 7.55
C ALA A 146 16.64 3.58 6.26
N VAL A 147 16.04 2.88 5.29
CA VAL A 147 16.62 2.55 3.98
C VAL A 147 15.72 2.96 2.82
N GLY A 148 14.60 3.62 3.12
CA GLY A 148 13.69 4.09 2.08
C GLY A 148 12.38 4.62 2.66
N ARG A 149 11.53 5.06 1.78
CA ARG A 149 10.20 5.60 2.07
C ARG A 149 9.25 5.28 0.95
N GLY A 150 7.97 5.31 1.23
CA GLY A 150 6.95 5.05 0.23
C GLY A 150 5.56 5.18 0.78
N TYR A 151 4.68 4.43 0.20
CA TYR A 151 3.27 4.46 0.45
C TYR A 151 2.74 3.05 0.68
N LEU A 152 1.79 2.91 1.58
CA LEU A 152 1.09 1.67 1.89
C LEU A 152 -0.40 1.91 1.78
N GLU A 153 -1.12 1.04 1.11
CA GLU A 153 -2.57 1.07 0.94
C GLU A 153 -3.18 -0.23 1.49
N LEU A 154 -4.22 -0.09 2.31
CA LEU A 154 -4.90 -1.17 3.00
C LEU A 154 -6.40 -1.06 2.77
N THR A 155 -6.95 -1.92 1.92
CA THR A 155 -8.37 -1.91 1.57
C THR A 155 -9.13 -3.11 2.14
N GLY A 156 -10.45 -3.02 2.25
CA GLY A 156 -11.31 -4.14 2.65
C GLY A 156 -11.16 -4.58 4.11
N TYR A 157 -10.71 -3.70 5.01
CA TYR A 157 -10.60 -3.99 6.44
C TYR A 157 -11.87 -3.63 7.23
N GLY A 158 -12.65 -2.68 6.76
CA GLY A 158 -13.96 -2.33 7.34
C GLY A 158 -15.05 -3.18 6.73
N GLU A 159 -15.21 -3.06 5.43
CA GLU A 159 -16.14 -3.83 4.61
C GLU A 159 -15.40 -4.41 3.41
N ALA A 160 -15.87 -5.55 2.90
CA ALA A 160 -15.31 -6.12 1.69
C ALA A 160 -15.43 -5.12 0.54
N LEU A 161 -14.33 -4.88 -0.16
CA LEU A 161 -14.28 -3.95 -1.27
C LEU A 161 -15.17 -4.48 -2.41
N ARG A 162 -16.09 -3.65 -2.87
CA ARG A 162 -16.98 -3.95 -4.02
C ARG A 162 -16.70 -2.95 -5.12
N LEU A 163 -15.85 -3.33 -6.07
CA LEU A 163 -15.56 -2.51 -7.24
C LEU A 163 -16.47 -2.99 -8.40
N GLY A 164 -17.20 -2.07 -9.01
CA GLY A 164 -18.01 -2.37 -10.20
C GLY A 164 -19.48 -2.72 -9.94
N GLY A 165 -20.05 -2.42 -8.82
CA GLY A 165 -21.50 -2.40 -8.63
C GLY A 165 -22.08 -1.22 -9.40
N GLY A 166 -22.48 -1.43 -10.67
CA GLY A 166 -23.28 -0.47 -11.41
C GLY A 166 -24.52 -0.10 -10.57
N ALA A 167 -24.86 1.18 -10.51
CA ALA A 167 -26.10 1.63 -9.92
C ALA A 167 -27.26 0.79 -10.50
N PRO A 168 -28.23 0.33 -9.68
CA PRO A 168 -29.41 -0.31 -10.21
C PRO A 168 -30.07 0.68 -11.18
N GLY A 169 -30.20 0.27 -12.45
CA GLY A 169 -30.80 1.07 -13.48
C GLY A 169 -32.19 1.54 -13.02
N ARG A 170 -32.44 2.83 -13.16
CA ARG A 170 -33.76 3.43 -13.13
C ARG A 170 -34.42 3.22 -14.47
#